data_3d8dab86f270e3d8ceb3e9821cf289b7
#
_entry.id   3d8dab86f270e3d8ceb3e9821cf289b7
#
_cell.length_a   1.000
_cell.length_b   1.000
_cell.length_c   1.000
_cell.angle_alpha   90.00
_cell.angle_beta   90.00
_cell.angle_gamma   90.00
#
_symmetry.space_group_name_H-M   'P 1'
#
loop_
_entity.id
_entity.type
_entity.pdbx_description
1 polymer ?
#
loop_
_entity_poly.entity_id
_entity_poly.type
_entity_poly.pdbx_seq_one_letter_code
_entity_poly.pdbx_strand_id
1 'polypeptide(L)'
;MNRNPIVPFILIMVLGIGLMFMLSFMGLDNSKEMADEKKGGGEKKTEEVASNPEDVYKQTCAGCHGNQYEGGAGPALKGVGGRYSHDEIKTIITEGKGNMPPGLVKAENADKMAKWLETLK
;
A
#
# COMPACT_ATOMS: atom_id res chain seq x y z
N MET A 1 -14.54 -56.04 -7.53
CA MET A 1 -14.87 -54.63 -7.13
C MET A 1 -14.38 -54.42 -5.71
N ASN A 2 -13.24 -53.73 -5.57
CA ASN A 2 -12.68 -53.43 -4.26
C ASN A 2 -13.57 -52.42 -3.54
N ARG A 3 -14.41 -52.90 -2.61
CA ARG A 3 -15.27 -52.09 -1.72
C ARG A 3 -14.49 -51.63 -0.49
N ASN A 4 -13.29 -51.10 -0.68
CA ASN A 4 -12.52 -50.59 0.43
C ASN A 4 -12.95 -49.13 0.67
N PRO A 5 -13.65 -48.80 1.78
CA PRO A 5 -14.18 -47.46 2.04
C PRO A 5 -13.11 -46.39 2.18
N ILE A 6 -11.84 -46.81 2.33
CA ILE A 6 -10.67 -45.91 2.46
C ILE A 6 -10.25 -45.34 1.10
N VAL A 7 -10.46 -46.07 0.02
CA VAL A 7 -10.01 -45.66 -1.34
C VAL A 7 -10.65 -44.32 -1.78
N PRO A 8 -11.95 -44.12 -1.69
CA PRO A 8 -12.56 -42.82 -2.03
C PRO A 8 -12.09 -41.67 -1.13
N PHE A 9 -11.81 -41.96 0.14
CA PHE A 9 -11.28 -40.95 1.08
C PHE A 9 -9.89 -40.49 0.70
N ILE A 10 -8.99 -41.43 0.36
CA ILE A 10 -7.63 -41.13 -0.09
C ILE A 10 -7.69 -40.36 -1.40
N LEU A 11 -8.56 -40.73 -2.35
CA LEU A 11 -8.75 -40.03 -3.62
C LEU A 11 -9.17 -38.57 -3.41
N ILE A 12 -10.14 -38.31 -2.53
CA ILE A 12 -10.62 -36.97 -2.22
C ILE A 12 -9.49 -36.15 -1.55
N MET A 13 -8.75 -36.75 -0.61
CA MET A 13 -7.63 -36.06 0.04
C MET A 13 -6.53 -35.68 -0.96
N VAL A 14 -6.11 -36.62 -1.82
CA VAL A 14 -5.07 -36.38 -2.81
C VAL A 14 -5.51 -35.32 -3.84
N LEU A 15 -6.78 -35.39 -4.27
CA LEU A 15 -7.36 -34.43 -5.21
C LEU A 15 -7.48 -33.03 -4.57
N GLY A 16 -7.91 -32.94 -3.32
CA GLY A 16 -8.02 -31.69 -2.57
C GLY A 16 -6.68 -31.03 -2.32
N ILE A 17 -5.68 -31.79 -1.88
CA ILE A 17 -4.32 -31.30 -1.66
C ILE A 17 -3.69 -30.89 -3.00
N GLY A 18 -3.84 -31.71 -4.05
CA GLY A 18 -3.34 -31.40 -5.39
C GLY A 18 -3.92 -30.13 -5.96
N LEU A 19 -5.23 -29.89 -5.76
CA LEU A 19 -5.91 -28.68 -6.20
C LEU A 19 -5.44 -27.45 -5.43
N MET A 20 -5.19 -27.56 -4.13
CA MET A 20 -4.62 -26.47 -3.33
C MET A 20 -3.20 -26.10 -3.81
N PHE A 21 -2.35 -27.09 -4.08
CA PHE A 21 -1.02 -26.85 -4.62
C PHE A 21 -1.09 -26.20 -6.01
N MET A 22 -1.98 -26.69 -6.90
CA MET A 22 -2.16 -26.13 -8.23
C MET A 22 -2.63 -24.68 -8.20
N LEU A 23 -3.62 -24.36 -7.37
CA LEU A 23 -4.09 -22.98 -7.18
C LEU A 23 -3.02 -22.10 -6.53
N SER A 24 -2.21 -22.64 -5.63
CA SER A 24 -1.10 -21.93 -5.00
C SER A 24 -0.02 -21.57 -6.03
N PHE A 25 0.32 -22.48 -6.93
CA PHE A 25 1.27 -22.21 -8.02
C PHE A 25 0.72 -21.18 -9.02
N MET A 26 -0.55 -21.32 -9.44
CA MET A 26 -1.19 -20.31 -10.31
C MET A 26 -1.32 -18.95 -9.61
N GLY A 27 -1.59 -18.94 -8.31
CA GLY A 27 -1.63 -17.71 -7.51
C GLY A 27 -0.27 -17.05 -7.37
N LEU A 28 0.81 -17.82 -7.28
CA LEU A 28 2.19 -17.33 -7.23
C LEU A 28 2.66 -16.74 -8.57
N ASP A 29 2.26 -17.33 -9.71
CA ASP A 29 2.57 -16.76 -11.03
C ASP A 29 1.81 -15.45 -11.27
N ASN A 30 0.53 -15.40 -10.91
CA ASN A 30 -0.26 -14.16 -11.02
C ASN A 30 0.20 -13.08 -10.01
N SER A 31 0.70 -13.48 -8.84
CA SER A 31 1.32 -12.54 -7.89
C SER A 31 2.72 -12.10 -8.32
N LYS A 32 3.41 -12.89 -9.16
CA LYS A 32 4.67 -12.46 -9.78
C LYS A 32 4.44 -11.42 -10.88
N GLU A 33 3.41 -11.56 -11.71
CA GLU A 33 3.05 -10.52 -12.68
C GLU A 33 2.62 -9.23 -12.00
N MET A 34 1.81 -9.29 -10.92
CA MET A 34 1.50 -8.09 -10.10
C MET A 34 2.69 -7.60 -9.27
N ALA A 35 3.63 -8.48 -8.92
CA ALA A 35 4.84 -8.11 -8.19
C ALA A 35 5.94 -7.64 -9.14
N ASP A 36 5.94 -8.03 -10.44
CA ASP A 36 6.83 -7.48 -11.44
C ASP A 36 6.39 -6.08 -11.91
N GLU A 37 5.09 -5.78 -11.97
CA GLU A 37 4.64 -4.39 -12.07
C GLU A 37 4.99 -3.57 -10.80
N LYS A 38 5.05 -4.22 -9.62
CA LYS A 38 5.52 -3.61 -8.36
C LYS A 38 7.01 -3.75 -8.11
N LYS A 39 7.69 -4.74 -8.75
CA LYS A 39 9.11 -5.04 -8.58
C LYS A 39 10.00 -4.59 -9.76
N GLY A 40 9.41 -4.05 -10.81
CA GLY A 40 10.16 -3.31 -11.85
C GLY A 40 10.80 -2.03 -11.31
N GLY A 41 10.93 -1.87 -10.02
CA GLY A 41 11.51 -0.76 -9.29
C GLY A 41 12.26 -1.15 -8.02
N GLY A 42 12.72 -2.38 -7.89
CA GLY A 42 13.55 -2.78 -6.76
C GLY A 42 14.97 -2.24 -6.89
N GLU A 43 15.41 -1.50 -5.90
CA GLU A 43 16.73 -0.98 -5.55
C GLU A 43 17.19 0.36 -6.15
N LYS A 44 16.77 0.76 -7.36
CA LYS A 44 17.12 2.10 -7.88
C LYS A 44 15.97 3.08 -7.84
N LYS A 45 14.73 2.58 -7.68
CA LYS A 45 13.50 3.37 -7.60
C LYS A 45 13.11 3.75 -6.17
N THR A 46 13.74 3.16 -5.14
CA THR A 46 13.40 3.45 -3.74
C THR A 46 13.87 4.85 -3.32
N GLU A 47 14.97 5.34 -3.88
CA GLU A 47 15.41 6.73 -3.64
C GLU A 47 14.62 7.73 -4.51
N GLU A 48 14.26 7.38 -5.74
CA GLU A 48 13.52 8.26 -6.64
C GLU A 48 12.02 8.31 -6.33
N VAL A 49 11.43 7.17 -5.92
CA VAL A 49 10.05 7.10 -5.41
C VAL A 49 9.92 7.79 -4.05
N ALA A 50 10.96 7.74 -3.21
CA ALA A 50 11.01 8.51 -1.96
C ALA A 50 11.17 10.02 -2.18
N SER A 51 11.50 10.47 -3.38
CA SER A 51 11.64 11.89 -3.73
C SER A 51 10.40 12.51 -4.38
N ASN A 52 9.48 11.69 -4.93
CA ASN A 52 8.22 12.16 -5.52
C ASN A 52 7.09 12.16 -4.49
N PRO A 53 6.58 13.32 -4.07
CA PRO A 53 5.54 13.41 -3.05
C PRO A 53 4.25 12.66 -3.40
N GLU A 54 3.86 12.63 -4.68
CA GLU A 54 2.65 11.94 -5.13
C GLU A 54 2.75 10.41 -4.94
N ASP A 55 3.90 9.83 -5.23
CA ASP A 55 4.12 8.39 -5.04
C ASP A 55 4.16 8.01 -3.56
N VAL A 56 4.78 8.84 -2.73
CA VAL A 56 4.74 8.69 -1.27
C VAL A 56 3.30 8.78 -0.76
N TYR A 57 2.50 9.71 -1.27
CA TYR A 57 1.09 9.83 -0.93
C TYR A 57 0.31 8.55 -1.24
N LYS A 58 0.42 8.03 -2.45
CA LYS A 58 -0.29 6.81 -2.89
C LYS A 58 0.05 5.59 -2.03
N GLN A 59 1.29 5.49 -1.58
CA GLN A 59 1.76 4.34 -0.79
C GLN A 59 1.44 4.45 0.70
N THR A 60 1.46 5.66 1.26
CA THR A 60 1.44 5.86 2.71
C THR A 60 0.19 6.57 3.21
N CYS A 61 -0.33 7.54 2.45
CA CYS A 61 -1.37 8.45 2.92
C CYS A 61 -2.76 8.12 2.38
N ALA A 62 -2.83 7.60 1.15
CA ALA A 62 -4.09 7.35 0.43
C ALA A 62 -5.02 6.37 1.16
N GLY A 63 -4.48 5.42 1.93
CA GLY A 63 -5.29 4.47 2.72
C GLY A 63 -6.19 5.13 3.75
N CYS A 64 -5.81 6.29 4.30
CA CYS A 64 -6.59 7.04 5.28
C CYS A 64 -7.22 8.31 4.70
N HIS A 65 -6.54 8.98 3.78
CA HIS A 65 -6.96 10.28 3.24
C HIS A 65 -7.66 10.21 1.87
N GLY A 66 -7.87 8.99 1.35
CA GLY A 66 -8.51 8.74 0.06
C GLY A 66 -7.57 8.90 -1.15
N ASN A 67 -7.89 8.21 -2.24
CA ASN A 67 -7.06 8.22 -3.46
C ASN A 67 -7.12 9.56 -4.22
N GLN A 68 -8.19 10.31 -4.03
CA GLN A 68 -8.44 11.63 -4.64
C GLN A 68 -8.43 12.75 -3.60
N TYR A 69 -7.75 12.52 -2.47
CA TYR A 69 -7.60 13.49 -1.37
C TYR A 69 -8.93 13.86 -0.68
N GLU A 70 -9.97 13.06 -0.90
CA GLU A 70 -11.34 13.28 -0.42
C GLU A 70 -11.51 13.01 1.06
N GLY A 71 -10.55 12.35 1.70
CA GLY A 71 -10.66 11.89 3.07
C GLY A 71 -11.26 10.49 3.19
N GLY A 72 -11.36 10.00 4.42
CA GLY A 72 -11.88 8.68 4.75
C GLY A 72 -11.74 8.45 6.25
N ALA A 73 -10.81 7.60 6.66
CA ALA A 73 -10.43 7.46 8.06
C ALA A 73 -9.72 8.72 8.59
N GLY A 74 -9.02 9.45 7.71
CA GLY A 74 -8.46 10.77 7.95
C GLY A 74 -9.25 11.88 7.24
N PRO A 75 -8.99 13.14 7.58
CA PRO A 75 -9.65 14.28 6.95
C PRO A 75 -9.25 14.46 5.49
N ALA A 76 -10.12 15.12 4.71
CA ALA A 76 -9.81 15.50 3.33
C ALA A 76 -8.58 16.40 3.27
N LEU A 77 -7.70 16.15 2.31
CA LEU A 77 -6.48 16.92 2.08
C LEU A 77 -6.65 17.99 0.99
N LYS A 78 -7.77 17.96 0.26
CA LYS A 78 -8.12 19.06 -0.65
C LYS A 78 -8.18 20.38 0.07
N GLY A 79 -7.46 21.37 -0.43
CA GLY A 79 -7.38 22.71 0.17
C GLY A 79 -6.67 22.73 1.53
N VAL A 80 -5.83 21.77 1.85
CA VAL A 80 -5.10 21.70 3.13
C VAL A 80 -4.18 22.91 3.33
N GLY A 81 -3.54 23.40 2.25
CA GLY A 81 -2.70 24.60 2.32
C GLY A 81 -3.44 25.91 2.67
N GLY A 82 -4.78 25.92 2.53
CA GLY A 82 -5.60 27.04 3.02
C GLY A 82 -5.98 26.93 4.50
N ARG A 83 -5.77 25.76 5.11
CA ARG A 83 -6.15 25.48 6.52
C ARG A 83 -4.96 25.42 7.48
N TYR A 84 -3.81 25.03 6.97
CA TYR A 84 -2.57 24.89 7.74
C TYR A 84 -1.42 25.54 6.98
N SER A 85 -0.49 26.12 7.73
CA SER A 85 0.75 26.65 7.19
C SER A 85 1.72 25.52 6.80
N HIS A 86 2.72 25.86 6.00
CA HIS A 86 3.77 24.93 5.58
C HIS A 86 4.42 24.18 6.76
N ASP A 87 4.80 24.93 7.81
CA ASP A 87 5.46 24.34 8.97
C ASP A 87 4.50 23.46 9.79
N GLU A 88 3.23 23.79 9.87
CA GLU A 88 2.23 22.95 10.51
C GLU A 88 2.01 21.65 9.75
N ILE A 89 1.89 21.70 8.41
CA ILE A 89 1.78 20.51 7.58
C ILE A 89 3.02 19.62 7.75
N LYS A 90 4.21 20.20 7.71
CA LYS A 90 5.47 19.51 7.93
C LYS A 90 5.51 18.81 9.29
N THR A 91 5.14 19.49 10.36
CA THR A 91 5.06 18.91 11.69
C THR A 91 4.04 17.78 11.77
N ILE A 92 2.86 17.95 11.18
CA ILE A 92 1.80 16.93 11.20
C ILE A 92 2.26 15.64 10.49
N ILE A 93 2.92 15.74 9.35
CA ILE A 93 3.36 14.55 8.59
C ILE A 93 4.58 13.85 9.19
N THR A 94 5.35 14.54 10.05
CA THR A 94 6.53 13.95 10.72
C THR A 94 6.19 13.47 12.14
N GLU A 95 5.44 14.23 12.90
CA GLU A 95 5.14 13.95 14.31
C GLU A 95 3.77 13.30 14.53
N GLY A 96 2.90 13.35 13.49
CA GLY A 96 1.54 12.88 13.57
C GLY A 96 0.61 13.92 14.24
N LYS A 97 -0.69 13.68 14.14
CA LYS A 97 -1.72 14.48 14.81
C LYS A 97 -2.98 13.67 15.07
N GLY A 98 -3.40 13.57 16.33
CA GLY A 98 -4.58 12.78 16.71
C GLY A 98 -4.38 11.30 16.41
N ASN A 99 -5.17 10.73 15.50
CA ASN A 99 -5.06 9.32 15.09
C ASN A 99 -4.00 9.08 14.00
N MET A 100 -3.39 10.13 13.47
CA MET A 100 -2.34 10.03 12.47
C MET A 100 -1.01 9.64 13.15
N PRO A 101 -0.40 8.49 12.82
CA PRO A 101 0.84 8.08 13.43
C PRO A 101 2.02 8.95 13.01
N PRO A 102 3.05 9.08 13.84
CA PRO A 102 4.28 9.80 13.50
C PRO A 102 5.16 9.01 12.53
N GLY A 103 6.09 9.70 11.87
CA GLY A 103 7.13 9.07 11.06
C GLY A 103 6.67 8.53 9.71
N LEU A 104 5.51 8.96 9.20
CA LEU A 104 5.00 8.56 7.88
C LEU A 104 5.84 9.12 6.73
N VAL A 105 6.47 10.26 6.94
CA VAL A 105 7.37 10.90 5.99
C VAL A 105 8.69 11.17 6.69
N LYS A 106 9.81 10.79 6.06
CA LYS A 106 11.13 11.08 6.59
C LYS A 106 11.38 12.60 6.60
N ALA A 107 12.07 13.09 7.62
CA ALA A 107 12.35 14.52 7.79
C ALA A 107 12.99 15.18 6.55
N GLU A 108 13.84 14.43 5.82
CA GLU A 108 14.48 14.87 4.58
C GLU A 108 13.50 15.15 3.42
N ASN A 109 12.34 14.45 3.41
CA ASN A 109 11.31 14.57 2.38
C ASN A 109 10.09 15.38 2.86
N ALA A 110 10.04 15.72 4.14
CA ALA A 110 8.90 16.40 4.75
C ALA A 110 8.62 17.78 4.15
N ASP A 111 9.66 18.53 3.81
CA ASP A 111 9.54 19.84 3.18
C ASP A 111 8.95 19.76 1.76
N LYS A 112 9.43 18.80 0.96
CA LYS A 112 8.89 18.56 -0.40
C LYS A 112 7.44 18.09 -0.35
N MET A 113 7.13 17.23 0.61
CA MET A 113 5.78 16.70 0.80
C MET A 113 4.81 17.80 1.26
N ALA A 114 5.21 18.65 2.20
CA ALA A 114 4.41 19.77 2.66
C ALA A 114 4.09 20.75 1.52
N LYS A 115 5.10 21.14 0.74
CA LYS A 115 4.92 21.99 -0.46
C LYS A 115 3.95 21.39 -1.46
N TRP A 116 4.05 20.10 -1.71
CA TRP A 116 3.15 19.41 -2.63
C TRP A 116 1.72 19.37 -2.09
N LEU A 117 1.53 19.07 -0.81
CA LEU A 117 0.21 19.05 -0.16
C LEU A 117 -0.49 20.42 -0.22
N GLU A 118 0.24 21.53 -0.12
CA GLU A 118 -0.30 22.88 -0.27
C GLU A 118 -0.90 23.14 -1.66
N THR A 119 -0.44 22.44 -2.69
CA THR A 119 -0.93 22.58 -4.07
C THR A 119 -2.26 21.87 -4.31
N LEU A 120 -2.69 21.00 -3.41
CA LEU A 120 -3.93 20.24 -3.54
C LEU A 120 -5.16 21.17 -3.36
N LYS A 121 -5.95 21.31 -4.42
CA LYS A 121 -7.15 22.15 -4.48
C LYS A 121 -8.42 21.32 -4.43
#